data_51424332d204a393690f73dd63f781ba
#
_entry.id   51424332d204a393690f73dd63f781ba
#
_cell.length_a   1.000
_cell.length_b   1.000
_cell.length_c   1.000
_cell.angle_alpha   90.00
_cell.angle_beta   90.00
_cell.angle_gamma   90.00
#
_symmetry.space_group_name_H-M   'P 1'
#
loop_
_entity.id
_entity.type
_entity.pdbx_description
1 polymer ?
#
loop_
_entity_poly.entity_id
_entity_poly.type
_entity_poly.pdbx_seq_one_letter_code
_entity_poly.pdbx_strand_id
1 'polypeptide(L)'
;MVERVVDIDEVAGSIPALPTNFMDKQIKLEPDSSIPLNIVYEDKDVVVLNKQAGISIHPSINEPNKTLVNALIAKYPELIGVGDDPIRPGIVHRLDKDTSGVLVVAKNQETFEFLKKEWQEGKVIKKYFALVWGHPKEKGEIVSELTRSLKDFRKRMVVRPNKKSEKNIQGKLAITEYKVVKKFRDFSLVEVYPKTGRTHQIRVHLASLGHPVAGDKIYGKNKKKPEGLTRQFLHAFYLKFSLPADLPAQAGRSLVFETDLPDDLSSVLTELPK
;
A
#
# COMPACT_ATOMS: atom_id res chain seq x y z
N MET A 1 -23.62 -48.21 -34.69
CA MET A 1 -23.30 -46.89 -34.19
C MET A 1 -23.18 -47.02 -32.68
N VAL A 2 -21.96 -47.22 -32.20
CA VAL A 2 -21.68 -47.48 -30.77
C VAL A 2 -20.80 -46.31 -30.32
N GLU A 3 -21.38 -45.46 -29.47
CA GLU A 3 -20.66 -44.36 -28.80
C GLU A 3 -19.59 -44.96 -27.87
N ARG A 4 -18.35 -44.59 -28.07
CA ARG A 4 -17.25 -44.82 -27.12
C ARG A 4 -17.26 -43.72 -26.08
N VAL A 5 -17.63 -44.06 -24.87
CA VAL A 5 -17.33 -43.30 -23.65
C VAL A 5 -15.81 -43.39 -23.45
N VAL A 6 -15.16 -42.25 -23.43
CA VAL A 6 -13.73 -42.14 -23.04
C VAL A 6 -13.68 -41.86 -21.55
N ASP A 7 -13.21 -42.84 -20.78
CA ASP A 7 -12.85 -42.70 -19.36
C ASP A 7 -11.73 -41.69 -19.21
N ILE A 8 -11.98 -40.65 -18.42
CA ILE A 8 -10.99 -39.66 -17.94
C ILE A 8 -10.61 -39.98 -16.49
N ASP A 9 -9.95 -41.13 -16.31
CA ASP A 9 -9.21 -41.42 -15.08
C ASP A 9 -7.83 -41.91 -15.49
N GLU A 10 -6.83 -41.07 -15.23
CA GLU A 10 -5.40 -41.31 -15.03
C GLU A 10 -4.55 -40.16 -15.59
N VAL A 11 -4.40 -39.09 -14.81
CA VAL A 11 -3.10 -38.42 -14.55
C VAL A 11 -3.18 -37.69 -13.21
N ALA A 12 -3.25 -38.43 -12.14
CA ALA A 12 -2.89 -37.90 -10.81
C ALA A 12 -1.37 -37.95 -10.68
N GLY A 13 -0.69 -36.99 -11.25
CA GLY A 13 0.70 -36.72 -10.91
C GLY A 13 0.77 -36.30 -9.41
N SER A 14 1.31 -37.16 -8.57
CA SER A 14 1.54 -36.96 -7.15
C SER A 14 2.35 -35.68 -6.93
N ILE A 15 1.66 -34.61 -6.53
CA ILE A 15 2.27 -33.44 -5.91
C ILE A 15 2.92 -33.97 -4.63
N PRO A 16 4.24 -33.83 -4.42
CA PRO A 16 4.85 -34.26 -3.16
C PRO A 16 4.19 -33.47 -2.03
N ALA A 17 3.62 -34.19 -1.06
CA ALA A 17 3.07 -33.61 0.14
C ALA A 17 4.16 -32.78 0.80
N LEU A 18 3.93 -31.48 0.90
CA LEU A 18 4.78 -30.59 1.72
C LEU A 18 4.81 -31.15 3.14
N PRO A 19 5.97 -31.16 3.80
CA PRO A 19 6.08 -31.72 5.15
C PRO A 19 5.11 -30.98 6.07
N THR A 20 4.23 -31.72 6.73
CA THR A 20 3.16 -31.30 7.64
C THR A 20 3.67 -30.71 8.98
N ASN A 21 4.87 -30.13 9.01
CA ASN A 21 5.49 -29.53 10.19
C ASN A 21 5.65 -28.00 10.10
N PHE A 22 4.89 -27.32 9.26
CA PHE A 22 4.56 -25.91 9.52
C PHE A 22 3.37 -25.91 10.47
N MET A 23 3.63 -26.05 11.78
CA MET A 23 2.69 -25.59 12.80
C MET A 23 2.32 -24.17 12.40
N ASP A 24 1.06 -23.95 12.06
CA ASP A 24 0.46 -22.64 11.92
C ASP A 24 0.72 -21.87 13.22
N LYS A 25 1.81 -21.09 13.26
CA LYS A 25 1.95 -20.05 14.26
C LYS A 25 0.86 -19.04 13.95
N GLN A 26 -0.32 -19.28 14.50
CA GLN A 26 -1.38 -18.28 14.48
C GLN A 26 -0.78 -17.02 15.10
N ILE A 27 -0.67 -15.97 14.29
CA ILE A 27 -0.24 -14.66 14.77
C ILE A 27 -1.32 -14.20 15.75
N LYS A 28 -1.00 -14.16 17.03
CA LYS A 28 -1.86 -13.59 18.06
C LYS A 28 -1.67 -12.09 18.07
N LEU A 29 -2.75 -11.33 17.92
CA LEU A 29 -2.71 -9.89 18.09
C LEU A 29 -2.57 -9.54 19.57
N GLU A 30 -1.52 -8.82 19.92
CA GLU A 30 -1.32 -8.31 21.27
C GLU A 30 -1.35 -6.77 21.27
N PRO A 31 -2.11 -6.16 22.19
CA PRO A 31 -2.13 -4.70 22.32
C PRO A 31 -0.74 -4.16 22.71
N ASP A 32 -0.35 -3.03 22.10
CA ASP A 32 0.92 -2.34 22.40
C ASP A 32 0.71 -0.83 22.46
N SER A 33 0.56 -0.30 23.67
CA SER A 33 0.38 1.14 23.91
C SER A 33 1.69 1.95 23.79
N SER A 34 2.84 1.31 23.65
CA SER A 34 4.13 1.99 23.49
C SER A 34 4.31 2.65 22.13
N ILE A 35 3.50 2.28 21.13
CA ILE A 35 3.55 2.82 19.79
C ILE A 35 2.64 4.05 19.70
N PRO A 36 3.17 5.24 19.42
CA PRO A 36 2.35 6.45 19.36
C PRO A 36 1.44 6.45 18.12
N LEU A 37 0.19 6.86 18.32
CA LEU A 37 -0.80 7.09 17.27
C LEU A 37 -0.92 8.59 17.04
N ASN A 38 -0.54 9.07 15.86
CA ASN A 38 -0.79 10.45 15.45
C ASN A 38 -2.18 10.53 14.79
N ILE A 39 -3.20 10.84 15.63
CA ILE A 39 -4.61 10.91 15.21
C ILE A 39 -4.87 12.29 14.63
N VAL A 40 -5.36 12.34 13.40
CA VAL A 40 -5.77 13.55 12.68
C VAL A 40 -7.26 13.83 12.89
N TYR A 41 -8.05 12.76 12.97
CA TYR A 41 -9.49 12.83 13.17
C TYR A 41 -10.01 11.54 13.78
N GLU A 42 -11.04 11.66 14.60
CA GLU A 42 -11.73 10.53 15.22
C GLU A 42 -13.20 10.85 15.42
N ASP A 43 -14.06 9.87 15.10
CA ASP A 43 -15.47 9.84 15.49
C ASP A 43 -15.87 8.43 15.91
N LYS A 44 -17.17 8.14 15.98
CA LYS A 44 -17.68 6.80 16.32
C LYS A 44 -17.44 5.75 15.23
N ASP A 45 -17.24 6.16 13.98
CA ASP A 45 -17.22 5.30 12.80
C ASP A 45 -15.80 5.09 12.25
N VAL A 46 -14.95 6.12 12.34
CA VAL A 46 -13.58 6.05 11.81
C VAL A 46 -12.57 6.70 12.74
N VAL A 47 -11.33 6.26 12.62
CA VAL A 47 -10.16 7.00 13.06
C VAL A 47 -9.23 7.24 11.86
N VAL A 48 -8.77 8.48 11.69
CA VAL A 48 -7.83 8.88 10.64
C VAL A 48 -6.51 9.24 11.29
N LEU A 49 -5.44 8.66 10.77
CA LEU A 49 -4.10 8.77 11.31
C LEU A 49 -3.15 9.41 10.29
N ASN A 50 -2.17 10.16 10.76
CA ASN A 50 -0.95 10.44 10.02
C ASN A 50 0.11 9.39 10.40
N LYS A 51 0.14 8.27 9.65
CA LYS A 51 1.06 7.17 9.95
C LYS A 51 2.51 7.60 9.80
N GLN A 52 3.31 7.35 10.80
CA GLN A 52 4.76 7.53 10.75
C GLN A 52 5.41 6.43 9.86
N ALA A 53 6.55 6.76 9.26
CA ALA A 53 7.39 5.77 8.59
C ALA A 53 8.06 4.83 9.60
N GLY A 54 8.51 3.66 9.11
CA GLY A 54 9.19 2.66 9.94
C GLY A 54 8.26 1.67 10.64
N ILE A 55 6.94 1.86 10.60
CA ILE A 55 5.96 1.00 11.27
C ILE A 55 5.10 0.28 10.21
N SER A 56 5.04 -1.05 10.27
CA SER A 56 4.12 -1.86 9.47
C SER A 56 2.68 -1.66 9.94
N ILE A 57 1.71 -1.77 9.04
CA ILE A 57 0.30 -1.58 9.41
C ILE A 57 -0.21 -2.76 10.25
N HIS A 58 0.08 -3.98 9.83
CA HIS A 58 -0.41 -5.20 10.48
C HIS A 58 0.71 -6.23 10.63
N PRO A 59 0.57 -7.16 11.54
CA PRO A 59 1.53 -8.23 11.76
C PRO A 59 1.78 -9.10 10.53
N SER A 60 2.95 -9.71 10.52
CA SER A 60 3.35 -10.73 9.56
C SER A 60 4.25 -11.75 10.24
N ILE A 61 4.53 -12.88 9.59
CA ILE A 61 5.44 -13.91 10.13
C ILE A 61 6.82 -13.32 10.52
N ASN A 62 7.31 -12.35 9.73
CA ASN A 62 8.62 -11.73 9.99
C ASN A 62 8.55 -10.53 10.95
N GLU A 63 7.37 -10.01 11.23
CA GLU A 63 7.12 -8.86 12.10
C GLU A 63 5.79 -9.09 12.83
N PRO A 64 5.76 -9.99 13.82
CA PRO A 64 4.52 -10.40 14.48
C PRO A 64 3.94 -9.35 15.42
N ASN A 65 4.76 -8.43 15.89
CA ASN A 65 4.42 -7.40 16.88
C ASN A 65 4.92 -6.03 16.43
N LYS A 66 4.65 -4.98 17.21
CA LYS A 66 5.09 -3.60 16.98
C LYS A 66 4.57 -3.02 15.67
N THR A 67 3.33 -3.34 15.34
CA THR A 67 2.64 -2.80 14.17
C THR A 67 1.59 -1.77 14.57
N LEU A 68 1.10 -1.00 13.59
CA LEU A 68 0.04 -0.02 13.83
C LEU A 68 -1.22 -0.67 14.42
N VAL A 69 -1.57 -1.87 13.98
CA VAL A 69 -2.72 -2.63 14.51
C VAL A 69 -2.55 -2.94 15.99
N ASN A 70 -1.33 -3.28 16.46
CA ASN A 70 -1.09 -3.50 17.89
C ASN A 70 -1.38 -2.23 18.73
N ALA A 71 -0.97 -1.05 18.22
CA ALA A 71 -1.28 0.22 18.87
C ALA A 71 -2.78 0.57 18.80
N LEU A 72 -3.41 0.28 17.66
CA LEU A 72 -4.84 0.53 17.47
C LEU A 72 -5.70 -0.28 18.45
N ILE A 73 -5.47 -1.58 18.59
CA ILE A 73 -6.26 -2.42 19.51
C ILE A 73 -5.93 -2.13 20.99
N ALA A 74 -4.77 -1.53 21.30
CA ALA A 74 -4.48 -1.06 22.65
C ALA A 74 -5.32 0.15 23.03
N LYS A 75 -5.57 1.06 22.07
CA LYS A 75 -6.39 2.26 22.26
C LYS A 75 -7.88 2.02 22.01
N TYR A 76 -8.20 1.16 21.07
CA TYR A 76 -9.56 0.83 20.59
C TYR A 76 -9.78 -0.68 20.62
N PRO A 77 -10.01 -1.28 21.81
CA PRO A 77 -10.25 -2.73 21.92
C PRO A 77 -11.44 -3.21 21.10
N GLU A 78 -12.42 -2.33 20.85
CA GLU A 78 -13.61 -2.57 20.03
C GLU A 78 -13.31 -2.89 18.57
N LEU A 79 -12.11 -2.59 18.09
CA LEU A 79 -11.67 -2.96 16.73
C LEU A 79 -11.54 -4.47 16.55
N ILE A 80 -11.31 -5.22 17.62
CA ILE A 80 -11.16 -6.68 17.51
C ILE A 80 -12.45 -7.28 16.94
N GLY A 81 -12.32 -7.99 15.81
CA GLY A 81 -13.42 -8.56 15.06
C GLY A 81 -14.00 -7.68 13.96
N VAL A 82 -13.56 -6.42 13.82
CA VAL A 82 -13.97 -5.57 12.69
C VAL A 82 -13.16 -5.92 11.45
N GLY A 83 -13.83 -6.26 10.36
CA GLY A 83 -13.24 -6.58 9.07
C GLY A 83 -13.19 -8.08 8.75
N ASP A 84 -12.51 -8.43 7.64
CA ASP A 84 -12.46 -9.80 7.10
C ASP A 84 -11.27 -10.63 7.62
N ASP A 85 -10.28 -9.99 8.20
CA ASP A 85 -9.02 -10.63 8.56
C ASP A 85 -8.72 -10.35 10.05
N PRO A 86 -8.66 -11.37 10.90
CA PRO A 86 -8.49 -11.21 12.35
C PRO A 86 -7.18 -10.52 12.74
N ILE A 87 -6.16 -10.52 11.87
CA ILE A 87 -4.90 -9.81 12.13
C ILE A 87 -4.87 -8.38 11.53
N ARG A 88 -5.99 -7.91 10.97
CA ARG A 88 -6.11 -6.58 10.32
C ARG A 88 -7.40 -5.86 10.70
N PRO A 89 -7.78 -5.83 11.98
CA PRO A 89 -9.05 -5.24 12.39
C PRO A 89 -9.16 -3.79 11.92
N GLY A 90 -10.29 -3.46 11.29
CA GLY A 90 -10.61 -2.14 10.79
C GLY A 90 -9.80 -1.63 9.59
N ILE A 91 -8.83 -2.39 9.08
CA ILE A 91 -7.89 -1.95 8.04
C ILE A 91 -8.49 -2.14 6.63
N VAL A 92 -8.97 -1.07 6.03
CA VAL A 92 -9.55 -1.06 4.66
C VAL A 92 -8.50 -0.80 3.56
N HIS A 93 -7.38 -0.20 3.90
CA HIS A 93 -6.24 0.03 2.99
C HIS A 93 -4.91 0.02 3.73
N ARG A 94 -3.81 0.15 2.98
CA ARG A 94 -2.48 0.11 3.59
C ARG A 94 -1.49 1.05 2.93
N LEU A 95 -0.51 1.48 3.73
CA LEU A 95 0.74 2.10 3.31
C LEU A 95 1.89 1.11 3.53
N ASP A 96 2.97 1.25 2.76
CA ASP A 96 4.19 0.47 3.01
C ASP A 96 4.81 0.88 4.36
N LYS A 97 5.64 0.03 4.95
CA LYS A 97 6.31 0.26 6.25
C LYS A 97 6.97 1.64 6.31
N ASP A 98 7.79 1.97 5.30
CA ASP A 98 8.56 3.21 5.24
C ASP A 98 7.83 4.36 4.50
N THR A 99 6.55 4.21 4.18
CA THR A 99 5.69 5.27 3.67
C THR A 99 4.95 5.92 4.82
N SER A 100 5.01 7.23 4.92
CA SER A 100 4.25 8.04 5.89
C SER A 100 2.96 8.60 5.27
N GLY A 101 2.06 9.11 6.10
CA GLY A 101 0.90 9.87 5.66
C GLY A 101 -0.45 9.33 6.09
N VAL A 102 -1.51 9.88 5.50
CA VAL A 102 -2.89 9.68 5.92
C VAL A 102 -3.35 8.23 5.70
N LEU A 103 -3.93 7.67 6.75
CA LEU A 103 -4.53 6.35 6.78
C LEU A 103 -5.87 6.41 7.53
N VAL A 104 -6.93 5.78 7.00
CA VAL A 104 -8.20 5.62 7.71
C VAL A 104 -8.39 4.18 8.18
N VAL A 105 -8.99 4.04 9.35
CA VAL A 105 -9.36 2.77 10.00
C VAL A 105 -10.84 2.83 10.34
N ALA A 106 -11.60 1.81 9.98
CA ALA A 106 -13.00 1.68 10.35
C ALA A 106 -13.13 1.16 11.79
N LYS A 107 -13.98 1.78 12.60
CA LYS A 107 -14.20 1.39 14.01
C LYS A 107 -15.31 0.35 14.20
N ASN A 108 -16.16 0.13 13.20
CA ASN A 108 -17.23 -0.84 13.22
C ASN A 108 -17.35 -1.56 11.86
N GLN A 109 -18.06 -2.70 11.85
CA GLN A 109 -18.19 -3.56 10.68
C GLN A 109 -18.94 -2.89 9.52
N GLU A 110 -20.00 -2.14 9.81
CA GLU A 110 -20.78 -1.43 8.78
C GLU A 110 -19.92 -0.45 8.00
N THR A 111 -19.18 0.40 8.72
CA THR A 111 -18.24 1.35 8.13
C THR A 111 -17.10 0.65 7.37
N PHE A 112 -16.62 -0.48 7.89
CA PHE A 112 -15.62 -1.29 7.22
C PHE A 112 -16.09 -1.77 5.85
N GLU A 113 -17.29 -2.39 5.77
CA GLU A 113 -17.85 -2.89 4.53
C GLU A 113 -18.14 -1.76 3.53
N PHE A 114 -18.65 -0.63 4.02
CA PHE A 114 -18.90 0.54 3.19
C PHE A 114 -17.59 1.08 2.58
N LEU A 115 -16.58 1.35 3.41
CA LEU A 115 -15.30 1.85 2.93
C LEU A 115 -14.63 0.84 2.00
N LYS A 116 -14.63 -0.44 2.31
CA LYS A 116 -14.11 -1.51 1.45
C LYS A 116 -14.72 -1.44 0.04
N LYS A 117 -16.04 -1.25 -0.05
CA LYS A 117 -16.74 -1.06 -1.32
C LYS A 117 -16.29 0.20 -2.05
N GLU A 118 -16.20 1.35 -1.36
CA GLU A 118 -15.70 2.61 -1.93
C GLU A 118 -14.28 2.46 -2.50
N TRP A 119 -13.39 1.69 -1.82
CA TRP A 119 -12.06 1.34 -2.33
C TRP A 119 -12.10 0.47 -3.57
N GLN A 120 -12.96 -0.53 -3.61
CA GLN A 120 -13.12 -1.46 -4.74
C GLN A 120 -13.66 -0.73 -5.98
N GLU A 121 -14.60 0.18 -5.79
CA GLU A 121 -15.21 1.00 -6.84
C GLU A 121 -14.32 2.19 -7.28
N GLY A 122 -13.18 2.40 -6.65
CA GLY A 122 -12.24 3.48 -7.00
C GLY A 122 -12.71 4.89 -6.64
N LYS A 123 -13.70 5.01 -5.75
CA LYS A 123 -14.27 6.31 -5.35
C LYS A 123 -13.39 7.08 -4.37
N VAL A 124 -12.48 6.39 -3.70
CA VAL A 124 -11.54 7.00 -2.75
C VAL A 124 -10.39 7.68 -3.49
N ILE A 125 -10.19 8.98 -3.24
CA ILE A 125 -9.11 9.75 -3.85
C ILE A 125 -7.91 9.79 -2.89
N LYS A 126 -6.76 9.40 -3.42
CA LYS A 126 -5.47 9.36 -2.70
C LYS A 126 -4.43 10.13 -3.50
N LYS A 127 -3.65 10.99 -2.82
CA LYS A 127 -2.51 11.64 -3.46
C LYS A 127 -1.27 11.48 -2.61
N TYR A 128 -0.14 11.35 -3.29
CA TYR A 128 1.16 11.16 -2.67
C TYR A 128 2.16 12.17 -3.21
N PHE A 129 3.07 12.61 -2.36
CA PHE A 129 4.31 13.22 -2.83
C PHE A 129 5.40 12.15 -2.92
N ALA A 130 6.12 12.13 -4.04
CA ALA A 130 7.30 11.31 -4.23
C ALA A 130 8.43 12.15 -4.82
N LEU A 131 9.62 12.03 -4.27
CA LEU A 131 10.85 12.53 -4.93
C LEU A 131 11.40 11.41 -5.78
N VAL A 132 11.62 11.66 -7.07
CA VAL A 132 12.09 10.66 -8.01
C VAL A 132 13.41 11.06 -8.63
N TRP A 133 14.21 10.09 -9.05
CA TRP A 133 15.43 10.30 -9.81
C TRP A 133 15.16 10.85 -11.20
N GLY A 134 15.94 11.86 -11.58
CA GLY A 134 15.89 12.48 -12.91
C GLY A 134 14.60 13.26 -13.17
N HIS A 135 14.27 13.39 -14.44
CA HIS A 135 13.20 14.27 -14.91
C HIS A 135 12.22 13.49 -15.78
N PRO A 136 11.15 12.93 -15.20
CA PRO A 136 10.06 12.35 -15.96
C PRO A 136 9.35 13.45 -16.79
N LYS A 137 8.49 13.03 -17.73
CA LYS A 137 7.56 13.95 -18.41
C LYS A 137 6.75 14.75 -17.39
N GLU A 138 6.34 15.96 -17.72
CA GLU A 138 5.61 16.88 -16.80
C GLU A 138 4.37 16.24 -16.16
N LYS A 139 3.70 15.38 -16.92
CA LYS A 139 2.58 14.56 -16.47
C LYS A 139 2.57 13.23 -17.23
N GLY A 140 2.01 12.21 -16.65
CA GLY A 140 1.87 10.92 -17.30
C GLY A 140 0.94 9.98 -16.57
N GLU A 141 0.55 8.95 -17.27
CA GLU A 141 -0.19 7.80 -16.76
C GLU A 141 0.64 6.53 -16.98
N ILE A 142 0.63 5.64 -15.99
CA ILE A 142 1.28 4.35 -16.05
C ILE A 142 0.21 3.28 -15.87
N VAL A 143 -0.03 2.51 -16.91
CA VAL A 143 -0.97 1.39 -16.91
C VAL A 143 -0.18 0.12 -17.11
N SER A 144 -0.22 -0.79 -16.16
CA SER A 144 0.48 -2.07 -16.28
C SER A 144 -0.13 -3.12 -15.35
N GLU A 145 0.16 -4.37 -15.61
CA GLU A 145 -0.11 -5.44 -14.65
C GLU A 145 1.07 -5.62 -13.70
N LEU A 146 0.76 -5.73 -12.41
CA LEU A 146 1.73 -5.97 -11.35
C LEU A 146 1.59 -7.37 -10.77
N THR A 147 2.71 -8.05 -10.61
CA THR A 147 2.80 -9.35 -9.96
C THR A 147 3.94 -9.42 -8.95
N ARG A 148 4.03 -10.51 -8.19
CA ARG A 148 5.19 -10.78 -7.33
C ARG A 148 6.39 -11.15 -8.20
N SER A 149 7.58 -10.64 -7.89
CA SER A 149 8.79 -10.99 -8.63
C SER A 149 9.14 -12.47 -8.43
N LEU A 150 9.49 -13.14 -9.52
CA LEU A 150 9.91 -14.54 -9.50
C LEU A 150 11.29 -14.74 -8.82
N LYS A 151 12.12 -13.70 -8.79
CA LYS A 151 13.49 -13.76 -8.26
C LYS A 151 13.62 -13.27 -6.82
N ASP A 152 12.73 -12.38 -6.38
CA ASP A 152 12.76 -11.79 -5.04
C ASP A 152 11.32 -11.56 -4.57
N PHE A 153 10.83 -12.40 -3.69
CA PHE A 153 9.45 -12.40 -3.19
C PHE A 153 9.05 -11.08 -2.50
N ARG A 154 10.03 -10.28 -2.04
CA ARG A 154 9.81 -8.95 -1.45
C ARG A 154 9.43 -7.91 -2.48
N LYS A 155 9.72 -8.15 -3.76
CA LYS A 155 9.49 -7.23 -4.88
C LYS A 155 8.19 -7.51 -5.60
N ARG A 156 7.65 -6.45 -6.16
CA ARG A 156 6.69 -6.49 -7.25
C ARG A 156 7.40 -6.17 -8.56
N MET A 157 6.84 -6.61 -9.67
CA MET A 157 7.36 -6.33 -11.00
C MET A 157 6.19 -6.01 -11.95
N VAL A 158 6.48 -5.20 -12.95
CA VAL A 158 5.60 -4.99 -14.09
C VAL A 158 5.68 -6.23 -14.97
N VAL A 159 4.55 -6.80 -15.34
CA VAL A 159 4.46 -7.90 -16.32
C VAL A 159 4.75 -7.34 -17.71
N ARG A 160 5.66 -8.00 -18.44
CA ARG A 160 6.07 -7.63 -19.80
C ARG A 160 5.69 -8.77 -20.75
N PRO A 161 4.50 -8.74 -21.38
CA PRO A 161 4.00 -9.85 -22.21
C PRO A 161 4.95 -10.23 -23.34
N ASN A 162 5.71 -9.26 -23.86
CA ASN A 162 6.66 -9.45 -24.95
C ASN A 162 7.98 -10.12 -24.51
N LYS A 163 8.19 -10.30 -23.21
CA LYS A 163 9.37 -10.96 -22.68
C LYS A 163 9.09 -12.46 -22.54
N LYS A 164 9.85 -13.29 -23.25
CA LYS A 164 9.65 -14.75 -23.33
C LYS A 164 9.47 -15.43 -21.96
N SER A 165 10.23 -14.98 -20.94
CA SER A 165 10.16 -15.48 -19.56
C SER A 165 8.94 -15.01 -18.75
N GLU A 166 8.12 -14.12 -19.29
CA GLU A 166 6.97 -13.50 -18.61
C GLU A 166 5.64 -13.73 -19.37
N LYS A 167 5.68 -14.46 -20.50
CA LYS A 167 4.55 -14.64 -21.45
C LYS A 167 3.27 -15.23 -20.82
N ASN A 168 3.41 -16.04 -19.76
CA ASN A 168 2.28 -16.71 -19.09
C ASN A 168 2.06 -16.21 -17.66
N ILE A 169 2.67 -15.06 -17.29
CA ILE A 169 2.52 -14.52 -15.97
C ILE A 169 1.28 -13.63 -15.95
N GLN A 170 0.34 -13.95 -15.08
CA GLN A 170 -0.81 -13.09 -14.78
C GLN A 170 -0.46 -12.08 -13.68
N GLY A 171 -0.78 -10.83 -13.92
CA GLY A 171 -0.69 -9.76 -12.96
C GLY A 171 -2.05 -9.19 -12.59
N LYS A 172 -2.06 -8.23 -11.69
CA LYS A 172 -3.25 -7.44 -11.37
C LYS A 172 -3.08 -6.05 -11.96
N LEU A 173 -4.08 -5.57 -12.69
CA LEU A 173 -4.08 -4.23 -13.27
C LEU A 173 -3.77 -3.18 -12.20
N ALA A 174 -2.88 -2.28 -12.55
CA ALA A 174 -2.47 -1.13 -11.75
C ALA A 174 -2.42 0.12 -12.64
N ILE A 175 -2.98 1.22 -12.14
CA ILE A 175 -3.06 2.50 -12.85
C ILE A 175 -2.58 3.60 -11.90
N THR A 176 -1.61 4.38 -12.36
CA THR A 176 -1.01 5.49 -11.59
C THR A 176 -0.83 6.70 -12.50
N GLU A 177 -1.49 7.79 -12.19
CA GLU A 177 -1.21 9.10 -12.79
C GLU A 177 -0.17 9.84 -11.96
N TYR A 178 0.57 10.74 -12.58
CA TYR A 178 1.50 11.63 -11.88
C TYR A 178 1.64 12.97 -12.60
N LYS A 179 2.06 14.00 -11.82
CA LYS A 179 2.40 15.33 -12.30
C LYS A 179 3.68 15.81 -11.61
N VAL A 180 4.61 16.37 -12.37
CA VAL A 180 5.79 17.03 -11.80
C VAL A 180 5.37 18.33 -11.14
N VAL A 181 5.77 18.51 -9.88
CA VAL A 181 5.49 19.71 -9.07
C VAL A 181 6.69 20.63 -9.06
N LYS A 182 7.90 20.05 -8.94
CA LYS A 182 9.15 20.83 -8.86
C LYS A 182 10.32 19.99 -9.39
N LYS A 183 11.23 20.64 -10.12
CA LYS A 183 12.48 20.04 -10.58
C LYS A 183 13.64 20.56 -9.75
N PHE A 184 14.59 19.67 -9.49
CA PHE A 184 15.88 19.93 -8.88
C PHE A 184 16.96 19.41 -9.83
N ARG A 185 18.23 19.68 -9.57
CA ARG A 185 19.34 19.27 -10.48
C ARG A 185 19.27 17.80 -10.90
N ASP A 186 19.09 16.87 -9.97
CA ASP A 186 19.13 15.42 -10.23
C ASP A 186 17.79 14.72 -9.93
N PHE A 187 16.77 15.45 -9.47
CA PHE A 187 15.51 14.90 -8.97
C PHE A 187 14.31 15.71 -9.45
N SER A 188 13.14 15.09 -9.35
CA SER A 188 11.86 15.77 -9.48
C SER A 188 10.92 15.39 -8.34
N LEU A 189 10.28 16.39 -7.74
CA LEU A 189 9.15 16.16 -6.85
C LEU A 189 7.91 15.95 -7.71
N VAL A 190 7.23 14.84 -7.53
CA VAL A 190 6.02 14.50 -8.26
C VAL A 190 4.85 14.28 -7.31
N GLU A 191 3.70 14.76 -7.71
CA GLU A 191 2.41 14.41 -7.12
C GLU A 191 1.87 13.18 -7.86
N VAL A 192 1.45 12.14 -7.11
CA VAL A 192 1.08 10.83 -7.65
C VAL A 192 -0.34 10.48 -7.24
N TYR A 193 -1.13 10.00 -8.19
CA TYR A 193 -2.55 9.67 -8.06
C TYR A 193 -2.79 8.19 -8.40
N PRO A 194 -2.62 7.26 -7.45
CA PRO A 194 -2.87 5.85 -7.73
C PRO A 194 -4.37 5.57 -7.78
N LYS A 195 -4.89 5.17 -8.95
CA LYS A 195 -6.30 4.77 -9.14
C LYS A 195 -6.59 3.38 -8.55
N THR A 196 -5.57 2.56 -8.40
CA THR A 196 -5.60 1.23 -7.78
C THR A 196 -4.71 1.20 -6.54
N GLY A 197 -4.73 0.12 -5.76
CA GLY A 197 -3.98 0.02 -4.49
C GLY A 197 -3.12 -1.26 -4.41
N ARG A 198 -2.27 -1.54 -5.44
CA ARG A 198 -1.41 -2.73 -5.42
C ARG A 198 -0.17 -2.49 -4.55
N THR A 199 0.32 -3.56 -3.93
CA THR A 199 1.55 -3.49 -3.10
C THR A 199 2.71 -2.89 -3.88
N HIS A 200 3.41 -1.90 -3.31
CA HIS A 200 4.53 -1.17 -3.92
C HIS A 200 4.20 -0.46 -5.25
N GLN A 201 2.91 -0.28 -5.59
CA GLN A 201 2.48 0.19 -6.91
C GLN A 201 3.23 1.44 -7.38
N ILE A 202 3.19 2.53 -6.63
CA ILE A 202 3.85 3.80 -6.98
C ILE A 202 5.34 3.57 -7.22
N ARG A 203 5.99 2.84 -6.34
CA ARG A 203 7.43 2.58 -6.35
C ARG A 203 7.87 1.80 -7.58
N VAL A 204 7.16 0.71 -7.91
CA VAL A 204 7.50 -0.11 -9.08
C VAL A 204 7.12 0.59 -10.39
N HIS A 205 6.03 1.35 -10.42
CA HIS A 205 5.61 2.13 -11.59
C HIS A 205 6.64 3.20 -11.94
N LEU A 206 7.01 4.06 -10.99
CA LEU A 206 8.02 5.10 -11.22
C LEU A 206 9.38 4.51 -11.58
N ALA A 207 9.77 3.40 -10.95
CA ALA A 207 11.00 2.68 -11.32
C ALA A 207 10.94 2.09 -12.74
N SER A 208 9.78 1.64 -13.21
CA SER A 208 9.61 1.10 -14.57
C SER A 208 9.77 2.16 -15.67
N LEU A 209 9.53 3.43 -15.33
CA LEU A 209 9.82 4.58 -16.21
C LEU A 209 11.30 5.01 -16.19
N GLY A 210 12.15 4.38 -15.36
CA GLY A 210 13.54 4.80 -15.16
C GLY A 210 13.72 5.87 -14.08
N HIS A 211 12.64 6.26 -13.39
CA HIS A 211 12.61 7.30 -12.37
C HIS A 211 12.24 6.73 -10.98
N PRO A 212 13.06 5.86 -10.37
CA PRO A 212 12.72 5.26 -9.08
C PRO A 212 12.62 6.33 -7.99
N VAL A 213 11.81 6.05 -6.97
CA VAL A 213 11.67 6.89 -5.79
C VAL A 213 13.02 7.00 -5.07
N ALA A 214 13.43 8.22 -4.74
CA ALA A 214 14.67 8.49 -4.02
C ALA A 214 14.65 7.80 -2.64
N GLY A 215 15.76 7.19 -2.25
CA GLY A 215 15.88 6.44 -1.00
C GLY A 215 15.19 5.07 -0.99
N ASP A 216 14.59 4.63 -2.10
CA ASP A 216 13.97 3.30 -2.19
C ASP A 216 15.02 2.19 -2.21
N LYS A 217 15.08 1.42 -1.11
CA LYS A 217 16.04 0.32 -0.91
C LYS A 217 15.80 -0.89 -1.82
N ILE A 218 14.62 -0.98 -2.45
CA ILE A 218 14.21 -2.11 -3.29
C ILE A 218 14.37 -1.79 -4.77
N TYR A 219 13.80 -0.67 -5.21
CA TYR A 219 13.73 -0.30 -6.63
C TYR A 219 14.76 0.75 -7.05
N GLY A 220 15.36 1.47 -6.08
CA GLY A 220 16.37 2.50 -6.29
C GLY A 220 17.80 2.13 -5.85
N LYS A 221 18.11 0.85 -5.62
CA LYS A 221 19.37 0.37 -5.02
C LYS A 221 20.67 0.96 -5.60
N ASN A 222 20.70 1.18 -6.91
CA ASN A 222 21.91 1.63 -7.62
C ASN A 222 21.93 3.13 -7.83
N LYS A 223 21.03 3.88 -7.22
CA LYS A 223 20.94 5.32 -7.33
C LYS A 223 21.46 6.00 -6.06
N LYS A 224 22.27 7.04 -6.23
CA LYS A 224 22.72 7.88 -5.11
C LYS A 224 21.48 8.54 -4.50
N LYS A 225 21.29 8.42 -3.20
CA LYS A 225 20.19 9.10 -2.50
C LYS A 225 20.59 10.52 -2.10
N PRO A 226 19.64 11.45 -1.97
CA PRO A 226 19.89 12.75 -1.34
C PRO A 226 20.53 12.59 0.05
N GLU A 227 21.35 13.53 0.44
CA GLU A 227 21.88 13.61 1.79
C GLU A 227 20.73 13.71 2.82
N GLY A 228 20.92 13.20 4.00
CA GLY A 228 19.88 13.16 5.03
C GLY A 228 18.74 12.17 4.79
N LEU A 229 18.48 11.71 3.57
CA LEU A 229 17.38 10.80 3.28
C LEU A 229 17.66 9.36 3.76
N THR A 230 16.87 8.87 4.70
CA THR A 230 17.06 7.53 5.32
C THR A 230 16.13 6.45 4.79
N ARG A 231 15.01 6.86 4.17
CA ARG A 231 13.94 6.00 3.66
C ARG A 231 13.48 6.42 2.26
N GLN A 232 12.55 5.69 1.66
CA GLN A 232 11.90 6.13 0.44
C GLN A 232 11.17 7.46 0.63
N PHE A 233 11.42 8.43 -0.24
CA PHE A 233 10.71 9.70 -0.24
C PHE A 233 9.33 9.51 -0.83
N LEU A 234 8.43 9.00 -0.01
CA LEU A 234 7.03 8.74 -0.38
C LEU A 234 6.12 9.05 0.82
N HIS A 235 5.14 9.93 0.60
CA HIS A 235 4.22 10.40 1.62
C HIS A 235 2.81 10.50 1.07
N ALA A 236 1.84 9.85 1.72
CA ALA A 236 0.42 9.94 1.41
C ALA A 236 -0.14 11.21 2.05
N PHE A 237 -0.10 12.33 1.34
CA PHE A 237 -0.47 13.61 1.91
C PHE A 237 -1.98 13.90 1.88
N TYR A 238 -2.74 13.21 1.02
CA TYR A 238 -4.16 13.50 0.80
C TYR A 238 -4.99 12.22 0.74
N LEU A 239 -6.12 12.23 1.44
CA LEU A 239 -7.12 11.19 1.41
C LEU A 239 -8.53 11.82 1.40
N LYS A 240 -9.36 11.45 0.41
CA LYS A 240 -10.78 11.82 0.36
C LYS A 240 -11.62 10.56 0.20
N PHE A 241 -12.62 10.42 1.06
CA PHE A 241 -13.62 9.34 1.02
C PHE A 241 -14.97 9.84 1.52
N SER A 242 -16.02 9.05 1.32
CA SER A 242 -17.36 9.34 1.86
C SER A 242 -17.71 8.32 2.94
N LEU A 243 -18.62 8.70 3.83
CA LEU A 243 -19.29 7.81 4.77
C LEU A 243 -20.75 7.58 4.32
N PRO A 244 -21.39 6.48 4.76
CA PRO A 244 -22.78 6.17 4.38
C PRO A 244 -23.73 7.29 4.76
N ALA A 245 -24.79 7.46 3.98
CA ALA A 245 -25.80 8.49 4.23
C ALA A 245 -26.67 8.23 5.46
N ASP A 246 -26.77 6.99 5.88
CA ASP A 246 -27.55 6.53 7.03
C ASP A 246 -26.82 6.62 8.36
N LEU A 247 -25.55 6.98 8.38
CA LEU A 247 -24.83 7.29 9.61
C LEU A 247 -25.21 8.70 10.11
N PRO A 248 -25.85 8.84 11.28
CA PRO A 248 -26.51 10.11 11.70
C PRO A 248 -25.57 11.32 11.77
N ALA A 249 -24.31 11.12 12.12
CA ALA A 249 -23.33 12.22 12.29
C ALA A 249 -22.62 12.60 10.97
N GLN A 250 -22.66 11.73 9.95
CA GLN A 250 -21.80 11.83 8.76
C GLN A 250 -22.58 11.68 7.44
N ALA A 251 -23.91 11.62 7.49
CA ALA A 251 -24.79 11.34 6.34
C ALA A 251 -24.45 12.22 5.14
N GLY A 252 -24.12 11.59 4.01
CA GLY A 252 -23.85 12.24 2.73
C GLY A 252 -22.63 13.16 2.71
N ARG A 253 -21.74 13.12 3.71
CA ARG A 253 -20.56 13.99 3.80
C ARG A 253 -19.31 13.31 3.27
N SER A 254 -18.66 13.94 2.29
CA SER A 254 -17.28 13.62 1.91
C SER A 254 -16.32 14.19 2.93
N LEU A 255 -15.42 13.37 3.43
CA LEU A 255 -14.33 13.75 4.31
C LEU A 255 -13.04 13.89 3.52
N VAL A 256 -12.30 14.96 3.82
CA VAL A 256 -11.01 15.27 3.19
C VAL A 256 -9.99 15.50 4.29
N PHE A 257 -8.85 14.83 4.15
CA PHE A 257 -7.73 14.95 5.08
C PHE A 257 -6.45 15.22 4.30
N GLU A 258 -5.69 16.18 4.81
CA GLU A 258 -4.38 16.53 4.30
C GLU A 258 -3.37 16.53 5.44
N THR A 259 -2.13 16.13 5.15
CA THR A 259 -1.01 16.18 6.09
C THR A 259 0.22 16.72 5.39
N ASP A 260 0.97 17.56 6.09
CA ASP A 260 2.22 18.11 5.60
C ASP A 260 3.30 17.02 5.47
N LEU A 261 4.30 17.30 4.65
CA LEU A 261 5.51 16.48 4.60
C LEU A 261 6.16 16.46 6.00
N PRO A 262 6.46 15.28 6.54
CA PRO A 262 7.19 15.20 7.81
C PRO A 262 8.61 15.74 7.68
N ASP A 263 9.18 16.19 8.79
CA ASP A 263 10.46 16.91 8.84
C ASP A 263 11.62 16.18 8.14
N ASP A 264 11.68 14.85 8.24
CA ASP A 264 12.70 14.03 7.59
C ASP A 264 12.64 14.07 6.05
N LEU A 265 11.49 14.42 5.46
CA LEU A 265 11.33 14.61 4.02
C LEU A 265 11.39 16.09 3.62
N SER A 266 10.79 16.99 4.40
CA SER A 266 10.78 18.43 4.09
C SER A 266 12.19 19.02 4.14
N SER A 267 13.01 18.64 5.11
CA SER A 267 14.43 19.05 5.21
C SER A 267 15.23 18.66 3.96
N VAL A 268 15.03 17.43 3.45
CA VAL A 268 15.69 17.00 2.21
C VAL A 268 15.35 17.91 1.04
N LEU A 269 14.09 18.36 0.90
CA LEU A 269 13.70 19.24 -0.21
C LEU A 269 14.34 20.63 -0.11
N THR A 270 14.61 21.14 1.09
CA THR A 270 15.24 22.44 1.29
C THR A 270 16.73 22.43 0.93
N GLU A 271 17.39 21.29 1.11
CA GLU A 271 18.81 21.10 0.88
C GLU A 271 19.15 20.70 -0.58
N LEU A 272 18.14 20.31 -1.38
CA LEU A 272 18.39 19.92 -2.76
C LEU A 272 18.79 21.11 -3.62
N PRO A 273 19.89 20.99 -4.42
CA PRO A 273 20.28 22.01 -5.40
C PRO A 273 19.16 22.23 -6.41
N LYS A 274 18.90 23.51 -6.69
CA LYS A 274 17.91 23.95 -7.71
C LYS A 274 18.39 23.61 -9.11
#